data_0d825c79b3645a2dd2256cbdfe368e40
#
_entry.id   0d825c79b3645a2dd2256cbdfe368e40
#
_cell.length_a   1.000
_cell.length_b   1.000
_cell.length_c   1.000
_cell.angle_alpha   90.00
_cell.angle_beta   90.00
_cell.angle_gamma   90.00
#
_symmetry.space_group_name_H-M   'P 1'
#
loop_
_entity.id
_entity.type
_entity.pdbx_description
1 polymer ?
#
loop_
_entity_poly.entity_id
_entity_poly.type
_entity_poly.pdbx_seq_one_letter_code
_entity_poly.pdbx_strand_id
1 'polypeptide(L)'
;MAAAFPSFDPASCSTDLEGTTVSETQGFTVAVVGATGQVGSVMRRLLEERDFPVKNIRFFASARSAGTTLPFKGEDVVVEDAATADVSGIDIALFSAGATGSKAQAPRFAEAGAIVIDNSSGWRMDPDVPLVVSEVNPEAIAEAKKGIIANPNCTTMAAMPVLKVLHEEAGLERLIVSTYQAVSGSGLAGAEELAGQIRTAVADENLLQLVHDGSAVAMPAPVKYVRPIAFDVIPLAGSIVEDGDNETDEEKKLRNESRKILGLPDLLVSGTCVRVPVFTGHSLSINAEFSKPLSPARAEELLASAPGVVLTDVPTPLEAAGKDPSFVGRVRKDEGVPNGRGIALFISNDNLRKGAALNAVQIAELVAARLGAATPASV
;
A
#
# COMPACT_ATOMS: atom_id res chain seq x y z
N MET A 1 -4.55 2.75 -38.53
CA MET A 1 -5.36 3.96 -38.32
C MET A 1 -5.53 4.11 -36.82
N ALA A 2 -4.69 4.97 -36.23
CA ALA A 2 -4.69 5.25 -34.80
C ALA A 2 -5.63 6.45 -34.56
N ALA A 3 -6.61 6.28 -33.69
CA ALA A 3 -7.50 7.37 -33.27
C ALA A 3 -6.78 8.17 -32.16
N ALA A 4 -6.51 9.44 -32.46
CA ALA A 4 -5.92 10.39 -31.52
C ALA A 4 -6.97 10.85 -30.50
N PHE A 5 -6.56 10.92 -29.22
CA PHE A 5 -7.32 11.58 -28.17
C PHE A 5 -7.14 13.11 -28.29
N PRO A 6 -8.21 13.90 -28.06
CA PRO A 6 -8.12 15.35 -28.12
C PRO A 6 -7.38 15.90 -26.89
N SER A 7 -6.50 16.86 -27.16
CA SER A 7 -5.80 17.69 -26.17
C SER A 7 -6.77 18.63 -25.46
N PHE A 8 -6.68 18.70 -24.13
CA PHE A 8 -7.43 19.62 -23.29
C PHE A 8 -6.68 20.96 -23.19
N ASP A 9 -7.28 22.04 -23.70
CA ASP A 9 -6.79 23.43 -23.57
C ASP A 9 -7.54 24.12 -22.44
N PRO A 10 -6.88 24.65 -21.38
CA PRO A 10 -7.56 25.24 -20.22
C PRO A 10 -7.94 26.74 -20.36
N ALA A 11 -7.89 27.30 -21.55
CA ALA A 11 -8.07 28.76 -21.73
C ALA A 11 -9.24 29.16 -22.63
N SER A 12 -10.44 28.58 -22.46
CA SER A 12 -11.65 29.19 -23.07
C SER A 12 -12.93 28.67 -22.42
N CYS A 13 -13.41 29.31 -21.38
CA CYS A 13 -14.84 29.42 -21.12
C CYS A 13 -15.13 30.55 -20.10
N SER A 14 -15.34 31.73 -20.63
CA SER A 14 -16.11 32.77 -19.96
C SER A 14 -17.31 33.04 -20.84
N THR A 15 -18.49 32.55 -20.48
CA THR A 15 -19.80 33.16 -20.79
C THR A 15 -20.88 32.61 -19.87
N ASP A 16 -21.64 33.52 -19.31
CA ASP A 16 -22.77 33.38 -18.42
C ASP A 16 -23.78 32.32 -18.85
N LEU A 17 -24.10 31.40 -17.91
CA LEU A 17 -25.36 30.67 -17.93
C LEU A 17 -25.90 30.64 -16.49
N GLU A 18 -26.84 31.54 -16.25
CA GLU A 18 -27.78 31.48 -15.13
C GLU A 18 -28.60 30.18 -15.23
N GLY A 19 -28.66 29.42 -14.12
CA GLY A 19 -29.70 28.44 -13.89
C GLY A 19 -29.43 27.00 -14.35
N THR A 20 -28.31 26.40 -13.92
CA THR A 20 -28.25 24.95 -13.87
C THR A 20 -28.05 24.55 -12.41
N THR A 21 -29.11 24.01 -11.79
CA THR A 21 -29.01 23.33 -10.49
C THR A 21 -27.90 22.29 -10.59
N VAL A 22 -26.81 22.48 -9.82
CA VAL A 22 -25.80 21.49 -9.61
C VAL A 22 -26.53 20.25 -9.09
N SER A 23 -26.58 19.19 -9.89
CA SER A 23 -27.05 17.89 -9.44
C SER A 23 -26.29 17.59 -8.13
N GLU A 24 -27.02 17.39 -7.02
CA GLU A 24 -26.47 16.94 -5.76
C GLU A 24 -25.62 15.71 -6.09
N THR A 25 -24.30 15.80 -5.97
CA THR A 25 -23.38 14.68 -6.16
C THR A 25 -23.81 13.62 -5.17
N GLN A 26 -24.35 12.52 -5.70
CA GLN A 26 -24.88 11.42 -4.91
C GLN A 26 -23.70 10.79 -4.16
N GLY A 27 -23.49 11.17 -2.90
CA GLY A 27 -22.42 10.67 -2.05
C GLY A 27 -22.70 9.23 -1.60
N PHE A 28 -21.66 8.52 -1.16
CA PHE A 28 -21.70 7.10 -0.74
C PHE A 28 -21.73 6.95 0.78
N THR A 29 -22.36 5.90 1.26
CA THR A 29 -22.19 5.42 2.63
C THR A 29 -20.91 4.59 2.67
N VAL A 30 -19.89 5.11 3.36
CA VAL A 30 -18.56 4.49 3.44
C VAL A 30 -18.34 3.92 4.84
N ALA A 31 -17.83 2.70 4.90
CA ALA A 31 -17.38 2.06 6.14
C ALA A 31 -15.84 2.00 6.18
N VAL A 32 -15.23 2.26 7.34
CA VAL A 32 -13.84 1.96 7.62
C VAL A 32 -13.80 0.91 8.73
N VAL A 33 -13.39 -0.31 8.40
CA VAL A 33 -13.31 -1.45 9.33
C VAL A 33 -11.86 -1.61 9.79
N GLY A 34 -11.64 -1.55 11.11
CA GLY A 34 -10.33 -1.36 11.71
C GLY A 34 -9.96 0.13 11.84
N ALA A 35 -10.96 0.99 11.97
CA ALA A 35 -10.83 2.45 11.98
C ALA A 35 -9.92 3.00 13.09
N THR A 36 -9.72 2.28 14.19
CA THR A 36 -8.87 2.62 15.32
C THR A 36 -7.39 2.26 15.11
N GLY A 37 -7.07 1.49 14.05
CA GLY A 37 -5.70 1.08 13.73
C GLY A 37 -4.91 2.16 13.00
N GLN A 38 -3.59 1.98 12.86
CA GLN A 38 -2.71 2.93 12.16
C GLN A 38 -3.15 3.15 10.70
N VAL A 39 -3.35 2.08 9.93
CA VAL A 39 -3.81 2.19 8.53
C VAL A 39 -5.23 2.75 8.46
N GLY A 40 -6.15 2.33 9.34
CA GLY A 40 -7.50 2.88 9.41
C GLY A 40 -7.52 4.39 9.67
N SER A 41 -6.61 4.90 10.50
CA SER A 41 -6.47 6.35 10.73
C SER A 41 -6.00 7.09 9.49
N VAL A 42 -5.09 6.49 8.70
CA VAL A 42 -4.64 7.05 7.42
C VAL A 42 -5.77 7.00 6.38
N MET A 43 -6.55 5.91 6.32
CA MET A 43 -7.74 5.82 5.44
C MET A 43 -8.74 6.95 5.72
N ARG A 44 -9.08 7.18 7.00
CA ARG A 44 -10.00 8.27 7.39
C ARG A 44 -9.49 9.63 6.91
N ARG A 45 -8.21 9.93 7.18
CA ARG A 45 -7.58 11.18 6.75
C ARG A 45 -7.55 11.33 5.23
N LEU A 46 -7.24 10.25 4.48
CA LEU A 46 -7.22 10.27 3.02
C LEU A 46 -8.60 10.50 2.41
N LEU A 47 -9.67 9.94 3.00
CA LEU A 47 -11.04 10.24 2.56
C LEU A 47 -11.36 11.72 2.68
N GLU A 48 -10.82 12.42 3.72
CA GLU A 48 -10.96 13.87 3.88
C GLU A 48 -10.06 14.64 2.91
N GLU A 49 -8.74 14.33 2.88
CA GLU A 49 -7.75 15.03 2.04
C GLU A 49 -8.07 14.98 0.54
N ARG A 50 -8.74 13.91 0.09
CA ARG A 50 -9.07 13.66 -1.32
C ARG A 50 -10.51 14.03 -1.67
N ASP A 51 -11.22 14.68 -0.75
CA ASP A 51 -12.63 15.06 -0.92
C ASP A 51 -13.51 13.90 -1.45
N PHE A 52 -13.25 12.67 -0.94
CA PHE A 52 -14.05 11.51 -1.34
C PHE A 52 -15.55 11.80 -1.10
N PRO A 53 -16.47 11.45 -2.04
CA PRO A 53 -17.88 11.79 -1.95
C PRO A 53 -18.61 10.97 -0.89
N VAL A 54 -18.31 11.23 0.38
CA VAL A 54 -18.93 10.58 1.54
C VAL A 54 -20.24 11.29 1.88
N LYS A 55 -21.35 10.56 1.78
CA LYS A 55 -22.66 10.96 2.30
C LYS A 55 -22.81 10.60 3.77
N ASN A 56 -22.43 9.37 4.12
CA ASN A 56 -22.37 8.88 5.49
C ASN A 56 -21.08 8.14 5.73
N ILE A 57 -20.50 8.28 6.91
CA ILE A 57 -19.34 7.53 7.35
C ILE A 57 -19.70 6.64 8.54
N ARG A 58 -19.21 5.42 8.54
CA ARG A 58 -19.36 4.48 9.66
C ARG A 58 -18.02 3.87 10.01
N PHE A 59 -17.68 3.82 11.28
CA PHE A 59 -16.43 3.26 11.77
C PHE A 59 -16.68 1.97 12.52
N PHE A 60 -15.91 0.94 12.19
CA PHE A 60 -16.00 -0.37 12.79
C PHE A 60 -14.65 -0.79 13.37
N ALA A 61 -14.68 -1.44 14.52
CA ALA A 61 -13.51 -2.07 15.13
C ALA A 61 -13.93 -3.32 15.93
N SER A 62 -13.02 -3.91 16.69
CA SER A 62 -13.36 -4.99 17.61
C SER A 62 -14.19 -4.48 18.77
N ALA A 63 -14.91 -5.38 19.46
CA ALA A 63 -15.71 -5.09 20.65
C ALA A 63 -14.96 -4.25 21.71
N ARG A 64 -13.61 -4.41 21.81
CA ARG A 64 -12.77 -3.64 22.75
C ARG A 64 -12.79 -2.13 22.47
N SER A 65 -12.92 -1.74 21.20
CA SER A 65 -12.90 -0.33 20.77
C SER A 65 -14.32 0.21 20.48
N ALA A 66 -15.32 -0.65 20.44
CA ALA A 66 -16.71 -0.23 20.22
C ALA A 66 -17.16 0.75 21.29
N GLY A 67 -17.97 1.75 20.91
CA GLY A 67 -18.44 2.83 21.77
C GLY A 67 -17.45 4.00 21.94
N THR A 68 -16.20 3.89 21.49
CA THR A 68 -15.32 5.07 21.41
C THR A 68 -15.70 5.95 20.23
N THR A 69 -15.27 7.20 20.22
CA THR A 69 -15.52 8.13 19.12
C THR A 69 -14.22 8.45 18.37
N LEU A 70 -14.35 8.69 17.07
CA LEU A 70 -13.24 9.12 16.20
C LEU A 70 -13.69 10.31 15.35
N PRO A 71 -12.85 11.34 15.17
CA PRO A 71 -13.23 12.50 14.37
C PRO A 71 -13.22 12.17 12.86
N PHE A 72 -14.19 12.78 12.14
CA PHE A 72 -14.24 12.83 10.67
C PHE A 72 -14.94 14.10 10.23
N LYS A 73 -14.29 14.92 9.37
CA LYS A 73 -14.81 16.22 8.89
C LYS A 73 -15.35 17.14 10.00
N GLY A 74 -14.71 17.10 11.18
CA GLY A 74 -15.07 17.93 12.33
C GLY A 74 -16.19 17.37 13.20
N GLU A 75 -16.75 16.22 12.89
CA GLU A 75 -17.78 15.53 13.68
C GLU A 75 -17.21 14.29 14.38
N ASP A 76 -17.72 13.96 15.54
CA ASP A 76 -17.39 12.75 16.28
C ASP A 76 -18.26 11.58 15.83
N VAL A 77 -17.67 10.53 15.27
CA VAL A 77 -18.35 9.32 14.80
C VAL A 77 -18.09 8.18 15.78
N VAL A 78 -19.17 7.54 16.25
CA VAL A 78 -19.08 6.40 17.17
C VAL A 78 -18.55 5.17 16.43
N VAL A 79 -17.62 4.46 17.05
CA VAL A 79 -17.07 3.20 16.55
C VAL A 79 -18.02 2.06 16.91
N GLU A 80 -18.41 1.28 15.92
CA GLU A 80 -19.31 0.13 16.05
C GLU A 80 -18.51 -1.19 16.17
N ASP A 81 -19.11 -2.21 16.80
CA ASP A 81 -18.51 -3.55 16.81
C ASP A 81 -18.70 -4.23 15.45
N ALA A 82 -17.59 -4.47 14.76
CA ALA A 82 -17.60 -5.09 13.44
C ALA A 82 -18.25 -6.48 13.40
N ALA A 83 -18.30 -7.19 14.53
CA ALA A 83 -18.86 -8.54 14.60
C ALA A 83 -20.39 -8.56 14.72
N THR A 84 -21.00 -7.56 15.35
CA THR A 84 -22.42 -7.60 15.76
C THR A 84 -23.27 -6.48 15.15
N ALA A 85 -22.68 -5.37 14.70
CA ALA A 85 -23.42 -4.25 14.13
C ALA A 85 -24.16 -4.63 12.84
N ASP A 86 -25.29 -4.00 12.57
CA ASP A 86 -25.94 -4.05 11.26
C ASP A 86 -25.05 -3.38 10.21
N VAL A 87 -24.78 -4.06 9.11
CA VAL A 87 -23.92 -3.55 8.01
C VAL A 87 -24.71 -3.23 6.74
N SER A 88 -26.03 -3.18 6.83
CA SER A 88 -26.89 -2.82 5.70
C SER A 88 -26.69 -1.36 5.26
N GLY A 89 -26.92 -1.10 3.98
CA GLY A 89 -26.88 0.24 3.40
C GLY A 89 -25.47 0.86 3.28
N ILE A 90 -24.41 0.06 3.39
CA ILE A 90 -23.04 0.47 3.11
C ILE A 90 -22.77 0.22 1.63
N ASP A 91 -22.26 1.23 0.92
CA ASP A 91 -21.90 1.11 -0.49
C ASP A 91 -20.46 0.63 -0.67
N ILE A 92 -19.52 1.18 0.11
CA ILE A 92 -18.08 0.88 0.02
C ILE A 92 -17.53 0.65 1.43
N ALA A 93 -16.79 -0.45 1.61
CA ALA A 93 -16.17 -0.79 2.89
C ALA A 93 -14.65 -0.97 2.76
N LEU A 94 -13.89 -0.09 3.42
CA LEU A 94 -12.43 -0.13 3.50
C LEU A 94 -12.01 -0.96 4.71
N PHE A 95 -11.36 -2.10 4.49
CA PHE A 95 -10.97 -3.04 5.54
C PHE A 95 -9.49 -2.95 5.88
N SER A 96 -9.18 -2.79 7.16
CA SER A 96 -7.84 -2.92 7.73
C SER A 96 -7.91 -3.63 9.10
N ALA A 97 -8.53 -4.81 9.12
CA ALA A 97 -8.83 -5.58 10.34
C ALA A 97 -7.95 -6.84 10.53
N GLY A 98 -6.84 -6.94 9.78
CA GLY A 98 -6.01 -8.14 9.72
C GLY A 98 -6.69 -9.31 9.00
N ALA A 99 -5.91 -10.35 8.64
CA ALA A 99 -6.43 -11.46 7.82
C ALA A 99 -7.59 -12.22 8.48
N THR A 100 -7.47 -12.55 9.77
CA THR A 100 -8.51 -13.27 10.51
C THR A 100 -9.80 -12.46 10.59
N GLY A 101 -9.69 -11.17 10.95
CA GLY A 101 -10.85 -10.29 11.04
C GLY A 101 -11.52 -10.09 9.68
N SER A 102 -10.74 -9.90 8.63
CA SER A 102 -11.25 -9.74 7.27
C SER A 102 -11.92 -11.02 6.75
N LYS A 103 -11.30 -12.19 6.92
CA LYS A 103 -11.93 -13.47 6.56
C LYS A 103 -13.28 -13.70 7.25
N ALA A 104 -13.42 -13.25 8.50
CA ALA A 104 -14.65 -13.39 9.25
C ALA A 104 -15.73 -12.37 8.88
N GLN A 105 -15.36 -11.14 8.54
CA GLN A 105 -16.31 -10.03 8.40
C GLN A 105 -16.54 -9.58 6.95
N ALA A 106 -15.52 -9.60 6.07
CA ALA A 106 -15.67 -9.08 4.71
C ALA A 106 -16.81 -9.73 3.90
N PRO A 107 -17.03 -11.06 3.97
CA PRO A 107 -18.18 -11.68 3.29
C PRO A 107 -19.52 -11.09 3.73
N ARG A 108 -19.69 -10.80 5.01
CA ARG A 108 -20.93 -10.24 5.58
C ARG A 108 -21.27 -8.86 5.02
N PHE A 109 -20.24 -8.01 4.84
CA PHE A 109 -20.40 -6.69 4.22
C PHE A 109 -20.72 -6.83 2.73
N ALA A 110 -20.03 -7.74 2.02
CA ALA A 110 -20.27 -8.00 0.61
C ALA A 110 -21.67 -8.58 0.35
N GLU A 111 -22.14 -9.52 1.20
CA GLU A 111 -23.49 -10.09 1.15
C GLU A 111 -24.57 -9.03 1.42
N ALA A 112 -24.28 -8.02 2.24
CA ALA A 112 -25.17 -6.88 2.49
C ALA A 112 -25.17 -5.85 1.34
N GLY A 113 -24.37 -6.05 0.28
CA GLY A 113 -24.33 -5.23 -0.93
C GLY A 113 -23.15 -4.25 -1.01
N ALA A 114 -22.28 -4.19 -0.01
CA ALA A 114 -21.10 -3.33 -0.05
C ALA A 114 -20.00 -3.90 -0.98
N ILE A 115 -19.30 -3.03 -1.69
CA ILE A 115 -18.02 -3.39 -2.30
C ILE A 115 -16.94 -3.27 -1.24
N VAL A 116 -16.31 -4.39 -0.91
CA VAL A 116 -15.25 -4.45 0.11
C VAL A 116 -13.88 -4.27 -0.53
N ILE A 117 -13.06 -3.37 0.00
CA ILE A 117 -11.65 -3.18 -0.38
C ILE A 117 -10.81 -3.58 0.82
N ASP A 118 -10.14 -4.74 0.74
CA ASP A 118 -9.46 -5.36 1.87
C ASP A 118 -7.94 -5.19 1.81
N ASN A 119 -7.40 -4.49 2.81
CA ASN A 119 -5.96 -4.29 2.95
C ASN A 119 -5.23 -5.47 3.65
N SER A 120 -5.95 -6.49 4.12
CA SER A 120 -5.32 -7.64 4.77
C SER A 120 -4.74 -8.64 3.74
N SER A 121 -3.95 -9.58 4.22
CA SER A 121 -3.47 -10.69 3.37
C SER A 121 -4.51 -11.78 3.12
N GLY A 122 -5.69 -11.67 3.73
CA GLY A 122 -6.69 -12.74 3.76
C GLY A 122 -7.19 -13.18 2.39
N TRP A 123 -7.32 -12.26 1.43
CA TRP A 123 -7.98 -12.50 0.15
C TRP A 123 -7.04 -12.42 -1.06
N ARG A 124 -5.79 -11.96 -0.88
CA ARG A 124 -4.88 -11.62 -1.98
C ARG A 124 -4.65 -12.77 -2.97
N MET A 125 -4.58 -14.01 -2.48
CA MET A 125 -4.34 -15.18 -3.32
C MET A 125 -5.61 -15.98 -3.62
N ASP A 126 -6.79 -15.48 -3.24
CA ASP A 126 -8.06 -16.07 -3.64
C ASP A 126 -8.28 -15.87 -5.16
N PRO A 127 -8.59 -16.92 -5.94
CA PRO A 127 -8.74 -16.81 -7.39
C PRO A 127 -9.95 -15.99 -7.84
N ASP A 128 -10.97 -15.85 -6.99
CA ASP A 128 -12.19 -15.09 -7.27
C ASP A 128 -12.15 -13.66 -6.69
N VAL A 129 -11.00 -13.26 -6.13
CA VAL A 129 -10.77 -11.92 -5.58
C VAL A 129 -9.62 -11.26 -6.34
N PRO A 130 -9.85 -10.15 -7.07
CA PRO A 130 -8.78 -9.45 -7.76
C PRO A 130 -7.84 -8.78 -6.75
N LEU A 131 -6.56 -8.79 -7.07
CA LEU A 131 -5.51 -8.07 -6.35
C LEU A 131 -5.14 -6.84 -7.15
N VAL A 132 -5.48 -5.64 -6.65
CA VAL A 132 -5.48 -4.42 -7.46
C VAL A 132 -4.50 -3.39 -6.97
N VAL A 133 -3.72 -2.84 -7.90
CA VAL A 133 -2.97 -1.60 -7.78
C VAL A 133 -3.59 -0.60 -8.76
N SER A 134 -4.11 0.49 -8.27
CA SER A 134 -4.90 1.46 -9.05
C SER A 134 -4.17 2.01 -10.28
N GLU A 135 -2.84 2.15 -10.21
CA GLU A 135 -2.00 2.63 -11.31
C GLU A 135 -1.50 1.52 -12.25
N VAL A 136 -1.79 0.24 -11.97
CA VAL A 136 -1.18 -0.91 -12.67
C VAL A 136 -2.21 -1.77 -13.40
N ASN A 137 -3.26 -2.18 -12.70
CA ASN A 137 -4.30 -3.09 -13.21
C ASN A 137 -5.72 -2.71 -12.74
N PRO A 138 -6.16 -1.44 -12.93
CA PRO A 138 -7.48 -0.98 -12.46
C PRO A 138 -8.67 -1.70 -13.09
N GLU A 139 -8.48 -2.28 -14.28
CA GLU A 139 -9.50 -3.09 -14.97
C GLU A 139 -9.90 -4.33 -14.18
N ALA A 140 -8.97 -4.90 -13.40
CA ALA A 140 -9.22 -6.12 -12.62
C ALA A 140 -10.32 -5.94 -11.55
N ILE A 141 -10.67 -4.70 -11.18
CA ILE A 141 -11.82 -4.41 -10.29
C ILE A 141 -13.12 -5.08 -10.81
N ALA A 142 -13.28 -5.21 -12.14
CA ALA A 142 -14.45 -5.84 -12.73
C ALA A 142 -14.56 -7.35 -12.42
N GLU A 143 -13.48 -7.97 -11.96
CA GLU A 143 -13.39 -9.41 -11.66
C GLU A 143 -13.73 -9.74 -10.20
N ALA A 144 -14.22 -8.79 -9.42
CA ALA A 144 -14.56 -8.97 -8.00
C ALA A 144 -15.83 -9.81 -7.80
N LYS A 145 -15.79 -11.11 -8.15
CA LYS A 145 -16.94 -12.02 -8.09
C LYS A 145 -17.55 -12.17 -6.70
N LYS A 146 -16.75 -11.98 -5.65
CA LYS A 146 -17.19 -12.04 -4.25
C LYS A 146 -17.58 -10.68 -3.65
N GLY A 147 -17.63 -9.61 -4.47
CA GLY A 147 -17.79 -8.25 -3.95
C GLY A 147 -16.60 -7.77 -3.12
N ILE A 148 -15.46 -8.47 -3.18
CA ILE A 148 -14.23 -8.18 -2.43
C ILE A 148 -13.10 -7.90 -3.41
N ILE A 149 -12.36 -6.83 -3.18
CA ILE A 149 -11.16 -6.42 -3.91
C ILE A 149 -10.00 -6.42 -2.91
N ALA A 150 -8.92 -7.12 -3.21
CA ALA A 150 -7.75 -7.17 -2.35
C ALA A 150 -6.75 -6.05 -2.67
N ASN A 151 -6.24 -5.42 -1.63
CA ASN A 151 -5.15 -4.45 -1.65
C ASN A 151 -3.83 -5.17 -1.35
N PRO A 152 -2.74 -4.95 -2.11
CA PRO A 152 -1.51 -5.72 -1.96
C PRO A 152 -0.71 -5.41 -0.69
N ASN A 153 0.34 -6.18 -0.48
CA ASN A 153 1.35 -5.94 0.54
C ASN A 153 2.09 -4.61 0.28
N CYS A 154 2.49 -3.93 1.35
CA CYS A 154 3.09 -2.60 1.29
C CYS A 154 4.42 -2.54 0.51
N THR A 155 5.23 -3.60 0.54
CA THR A 155 6.46 -3.69 -0.25
C THR A 155 6.16 -3.96 -1.71
N THR A 156 5.22 -4.85 -2.01
CA THR A 156 4.75 -5.10 -3.38
C THR A 156 4.16 -3.83 -3.98
N MET A 157 3.28 -3.15 -3.24
CA MET A 157 2.64 -1.91 -3.68
C MET A 157 3.66 -0.84 -4.08
N ALA A 158 4.77 -0.70 -3.33
CA ALA A 158 5.83 0.26 -3.63
C ALA A 158 6.46 0.05 -5.00
N ALA A 159 6.62 -1.22 -5.40
CA ALA A 159 7.38 -1.61 -6.60
C ALA A 159 6.52 -1.69 -7.86
N MET A 160 5.23 -2.02 -7.75
CA MET A 160 4.41 -2.36 -8.93
C MET A 160 4.25 -1.22 -9.94
N PRO A 161 3.99 0.06 -9.56
CA PRO A 161 3.92 1.16 -10.53
C PRO A 161 5.26 1.38 -11.27
N VAL A 162 6.39 1.14 -10.58
CA VAL A 162 7.74 1.25 -11.13
C VAL A 162 8.02 0.12 -12.12
N LEU A 163 7.72 -1.12 -11.74
CA LEU A 163 8.02 -2.29 -12.54
C LEU A 163 7.09 -2.44 -13.76
N LYS A 164 5.86 -1.94 -13.67
CA LYS A 164 4.89 -2.00 -14.77
C LYS A 164 5.40 -1.32 -16.03
N VAL A 165 5.83 -0.07 -15.94
CA VAL A 165 6.30 0.70 -17.11
C VAL A 165 7.60 0.14 -17.67
N LEU A 166 8.47 -0.39 -16.83
CA LEU A 166 9.71 -1.04 -17.28
C LEU A 166 9.43 -2.40 -17.94
N HIS A 167 8.44 -3.15 -17.42
CA HIS A 167 7.99 -4.40 -18.03
C HIS A 167 7.39 -4.18 -19.42
N GLU A 168 6.53 -3.20 -19.59
CA GLU A 168 5.89 -2.89 -20.87
C GLU A 168 6.91 -2.53 -21.96
N GLU A 169 7.99 -1.86 -21.59
CA GLU A 169 9.08 -1.51 -22.52
C GLU A 169 9.97 -2.72 -22.85
N ALA A 170 10.45 -3.43 -21.83
CA ALA A 170 11.57 -4.35 -21.99
C ALA A 170 11.27 -5.82 -21.66
N GLY A 171 10.09 -6.14 -21.11
CA GLY A 171 9.71 -7.51 -20.75
C GLY A 171 10.45 -8.03 -19.51
N LEU A 172 9.89 -7.82 -18.33
CA LEU A 172 10.48 -8.24 -17.05
C LEU A 172 10.47 -9.78 -16.94
N GLU A 173 11.63 -10.38 -16.63
CA GLU A 173 11.84 -11.81 -16.50
C GLU A 173 12.22 -12.23 -15.07
N ARG A 174 12.99 -11.38 -14.36
CA ARG A 174 13.51 -11.73 -13.04
C ARG A 174 13.65 -10.50 -12.14
N LEU A 175 13.38 -10.70 -10.85
CA LEU A 175 13.57 -9.72 -9.78
C LEU A 175 14.41 -10.31 -8.66
N ILE A 176 15.42 -9.56 -8.20
CA ILE A 176 16.08 -9.74 -6.92
C ILE A 176 15.75 -8.50 -6.10
N VAL A 177 15.16 -8.67 -4.93
CA VAL A 177 14.67 -7.57 -4.10
C VAL A 177 15.12 -7.75 -2.66
N SER A 178 15.86 -6.77 -2.13
CA SER A 178 16.08 -6.63 -0.70
C SER A 178 15.24 -5.49 -0.17
N THR A 179 14.42 -5.75 0.85
CA THR A 179 13.58 -4.73 1.45
C THR A 179 14.20 -4.16 2.71
N TYR A 180 13.91 -2.91 3.02
CA TYR A 180 14.26 -2.20 4.26
C TYR A 180 12.95 -1.70 4.86
N GLN A 181 12.33 -2.56 5.72
CA GLN A 181 10.97 -2.32 6.19
C GLN A 181 10.94 -1.64 7.55
N ALA A 182 10.27 -0.49 7.60
CA ALA A 182 10.03 0.28 8.81
C ALA A 182 9.17 -0.48 9.84
N VAL A 183 9.35 -0.15 11.11
CA VAL A 183 8.64 -0.80 12.23
C VAL A 183 7.13 -0.55 12.23
N SER A 184 6.64 0.54 11.63
CA SER A 184 5.20 0.81 11.49
C SER A 184 4.43 -0.30 10.75
N GLY A 185 5.11 -1.05 9.86
CA GLY A 185 4.54 -2.23 9.21
C GLY A 185 4.18 -3.37 10.18
N SER A 186 4.75 -3.36 11.38
CA SER A 186 4.43 -4.28 12.48
C SER A 186 3.37 -3.72 13.44
N GLY A 187 2.75 -2.60 13.11
CA GLY A 187 1.76 -1.91 13.95
C GLY A 187 2.39 -1.02 15.02
N LEU A 188 1.56 -0.42 15.87
CA LEU A 188 1.99 0.52 16.91
C LEU A 188 3.01 -0.11 17.86
N ALA A 189 2.83 -1.38 18.23
CA ALA A 189 3.76 -2.09 19.12
C ALA A 189 5.21 -2.12 18.58
N GLY A 190 5.40 -2.24 17.27
CA GLY A 190 6.73 -2.17 16.67
C GLY A 190 7.38 -0.78 16.80
N ALA A 191 6.59 0.27 16.62
CA ALA A 191 7.05 1.64 16.78
C ALA A 191 7.38 1.97 18.26
N GLU A 192 6.54 1.51 19.18
CA GLU A 192 6.74 1.68 20.63
C GLU A 192 8.00 0.94 21.11
N GLU A 193 8.25 -0.28 20.62
CA GLU A 193 9.46 -1.05 20.93
C GLU A 193 10.72 -0.33 20.45
N LEU A 194 10.76 0.12 19.20
CA LEU A 194 11.88 0.91 18.70
C LEU A 194 12.10 2.18 19.52
N ALA A 195 11.04 2.94 19.80
CA ALA A 195 11.12 4.17 20.57
C ALA A 195 11.63 3.92 22.00
N GLY A 196 11.19 2.84 22.65
CA GLY A 196 11.65 2.43 23.97
C GLY A 196 13.14 2.10 23.99
N GLN A 197 13.60 1.28 23.06
CA GLN A 197 15.00 0.91 22.91
C GLN A 197 15.90 2.12 22.61
N ILE A 198 15.49 3.02 21.70
CA ILE A 198 16.22 4.25 21.41
C ILE A 198 16.37 5.12 22.67
N ARG A 199 15.27 5.35 23.42
CA ARG A 199 15.33 6.16 24.66
C ARG A 199 16.30 5.57 25.67
N THR A 200 16.33 4.26 25.85
CA THR A 200 17.28 3.59 26.74
C THR A 200 18.70 3.80 26.24
N ALA A 201 18.97 3.59 24.97
CA ALA A 201 20.30 3.65 24.41
C ALA A 201 20.90 5.07 24.44
N VAL A 202 20.12 6.11 24.10
CA VAL A 202 20.63 7.50 24.10
C VAL A 202 20.88 8.04 25.52
N ALA A 203 20.34 7.38 26.52
CA ALA A 203 20.62 7.72 27.94
C ALA A 203 21.87 7.03 28.48
N ASP A 204 22.44 6.06 27.74
CA ASP A 204 23.63 5.31 28.16
C ASP A 204 24.91 6.02 27.68
N GLU A 205 25.85 6.27 28.63
CA GLU A 205 27.13 6.90 28.32
C GLU A 205 28.02 6.06 27.38
N ASN A 206 27.78 4.77 27.31
CA ASN A 206 28.50 3.83 26.46
C ASN A 206 27.94 3.76 25.02
N LEU A 207 26.97 4.59 24.63
CA LEU A 207 26.34 4.52 23.30
C LEU A 207 27.37 4.44 22.16
N LEU A 208 28.42 5.24 22.21
CA LEU A 208 29.46 5.24 21.18
C LEU A 208 30.32 3.98 21.18
N GLN A 209 30.34 3.21 22.26
CA GLN A 209 31.06 1.92 22.30
C GLN A 209 30.41 0.85 21.44
N LEU A 210 29.15 1.05 20.99
CA LEU A 210 28.51 0.18 19.98
C LEU A 210 29.33 0.05 18.68
N VAL A 211 30.25 1.00 18.42
CA VAL A 211 31.19 0.92 17.29
C VAL A 211 32.16 -0.28 17.46
N HIS A 212 32.44 -0.67 18.69
CA HIS A 212 33.44 -1.70 19.03
C HIS A 212 32.83 -2.98 19.62
N ASP A 213 31.70 -2.84 20.31
CA ASP A 213 31.05 -3.93 21.03
C ASP A 213 29.52 -3.76 20.95
N GLY A 214 28.85 -4.66 20.24
CA GLY A 214 27.39 -4.66 20.12
C GLY A 214 26.65 -4.91 21.44
N SER A 215 27.34 -5.33 22.51
CA SER A 215 26.79 -5.52 23.84
C SER A 215 27.03 -4.33 24.80
N ALA A 216 27.68 -3.27 24.30
CA ALA A 216 28.07 -2.10 25.12
C ALA A 216 26.88 -1.38 25.77
N VAL A 217 25.70 -1.48 25.18
CA VAL A 217 24.44 -0.91 25.70
C VAL A 217 23.45 -2.02 25.97
N ALA A 218 22.91 -2.10 27.17
CA ALA A 218 21.88 -3.04 27.54
C ALA A 218 20.52 -2.59 27.01
N MET A 219 20.11 -3.15 25.86
CA MET A 219 18.79 -2.89 25.28
C MET A 219 17.68 -3.60 26.04
N PRO A 220 16.47 -3.01 26.17
CA PRO A 220 15.31 -3.73 26.63
C PRO A 220 15.09 -5.01 25.80
N ALA A 221 14.63 -6.08 26.46
CA ALA A 221 14.33 -7.33 25.78
C ALA A 221 13.29 -7.12 24.67
N PRO A 222 13.49 -7.66 23.48
CA PRO A 222 12.53 -7.52 22.40
C PRO A 222 11.25 -8.30 22.71
N VAL A 223 10.10 -7.72 22.35
CA VAL A 223 8.78 -8.33 22.52
C VAL A 223 8.14 -8.57 21.15
N LYS A 224 8.25 -7.61 20.25
CA LYS A 224 7.68 -7.69 18.90
C LYS A 224 8.63 -8.35 17.91
N TYR A 225 9.92 -8.19 18.09
CA TYR A 225 10.97 -8.71 17.20
C TYR A 225 11.78 -9.82 17.85
N VAL A 226 12.52 -10.59 17.04
CA VAL A 226 13.38 -11.69 17.52
C VAL A 226 14.70 -11.22 18.13
N ARG A 227 15.05 -9.95 17.90
CA ARG A 227 16.24 -9.24 18.42
C ARG A 227 15.85 -7.79 18.66
N PRO A 228 16.61 -7.03 19.49
CA PRO A 228 16.45 -5.59 19.59
C PRO A 228 16.54 -4.94 18.20
N ILE A 229 15.60 -4.04 17.89
CA ILE A 229 15.56 -3.40 16.57
C ILE A 229 16.35 -2.10 16.51
N ALA A 230 16.55 -1.39 17.63
CA ALA A 230 17.32 -0.17 17.65
C ALA A 230 18.78 -0.45 17.27
N PHE A 231 19.30 0.32 16.31
CA PHE A 231 20.66 0.21 15.75
C PHE A 231 21.00 -1.14 15.11
N ASP A 232 19.97 -1.94 14.75
CA ASP A 232 20.15 -3.26 14.19
C ASP A 232 19.38 -3.44 12.87
N VAL A 233 19.75 -4.46 12.12
CA VAL A 233 19.14 -4.87 10.85
C VAL A 233 18.73 -6.34 10.98
N ILE A 234 17.43 -6.62 10.99
CA ILE A 234 16.90 -7.96 11.23
C ILE A 234 16.41 -8.56 9.90
N PRO A 235 17.13 -9.53 9.28
CA PRO A 235 16.73 -10.15 8.02
C PRO A 235 15.62 -11.20 8.25
N LEU A 236 14.57 -10.79 8.93
CA LEU A 236 13.40 -11.59 9.24
C LEU A 236 12.17 -10.66 9.40
N ALA A 237 11.61 -10.18 8.30
CA ALA A 237 10.31 -9.52 8.32
C ALA A 237 9.21 -10.56 8.08
N GLY A 238 8.19 -10.58 8.94
CA GLY A 238 7.17 -11.62 8.93
C GLY A 238 7.56 -12.85 9.75
N SER A 239 7.04 -14.01 9.35
CA SER A 239 7.29 -15.31 9.99
C SER A 239 7.72 -16.32 8.94
N ILE A 240 8.64 -17.21 9.29
CA ILE A 240 9.02 -18.34 8.43
C ILE A 240 7.79 -19.20 8.17
N VAL A 241 7.58 -19.57 6.91
CA VAL A 241 6.51 -20.50 6.51
C VAL A 241 7.02 -21.92 6.59
N GLU A 242 6.27 -22.78 7.29
CA GLU A 242 6.67 -24.18 7.51
C GLU A 242 6.35 -25.08 6.29
N ASP A 243 6.98 -24.82 5.15
CA ASP A 243 6.82 -25.58 3.91
C ASP A 243 8.15 -26.13 3.35
N GLY A 244 9.25 -25.90 4.05
CA GLY A 244 10.57 -26.40 3.70
C GLY A 244 11.44 -25.43 2.89
N ASP A 245 10.90 -24.31 2.40
CA ASP A 245 11.65 -23.33 1.60
C ASP A 245 12.46 -22.35 2.46
N ASN A 246 12.18 -22.29 3.77
CA ASN A 246 12.79 -21.35 4.71
C ASN A 246 12.60 -19.87 4.33
N GLU A 247 11.53 -19.58 3.62
CA GLU A 247 11.12 -18.21 3.28
C GLU A 247 10.13 -17.66 4.33
N THR A 248 10.14 -16.35 4.51
CA THR A 248 9.10 -15.67 5.29
C THR A 248 7.82 -15.51 4.46
N ASP A 249 6.70 -15.32 5.15
CA ASP A 249 5.44 -14.97 4.50
C ASP A 249 5.52 -13.64 3.72
N GLU A 250 6.38 -12.69 4.14
CA GLU A 250 6.64 -11.43 3.40
C GLU A 250 7.35 -11.70 2.06
N GLU A 251 8.35 -12.57 2.05
CA GLU A 251 9.07 -12.97 0.83
C GLU A 251 8.16 -13.69 -0.15
N LYS A 252 7.31 -14.60 0.35
CA LYS A 252 6.30 -15.27 -0.48
C LYS A 252 5.23 -14.31 -1.02
N LYS A 253 4.78 -13.32 -0.23
CA LYS A 253 3.87 -12.27 -0.69
C LYS A 253 4.49 -11.48 -1.82
N LEU A 254 5.72 -11.01 -1.66
CA LEU A 254 6.42 -10.25 -2.69
C LEU A 254 6.44 -11.00 -4.04
N ARG A 255 6.77 -12.29 -4.04
CA ARG A 255 6.77 -13.13 -5.24
C ARG A 255 5.38 -13.34 -5.81
N ASN A 256 4.45 -13.81 -5.01
CA ASN A 256 3.15 -14.26 -5.50
C ASN A 256 2.25 -13.09 -5.92
N GLU A 257 2.30 -12.00 -5.16
CA GLU A 257 1.54 -10.79 -5.47
C GLU A 257 2.06 -10.08 -6.71
N SER A 258 3.40 -9.97 -6.88
CA SER A 258 3.99 -9.41 -8.11
C SER A 258 3.55 -10.17 -9.36
N ARG A 259 3.55 -11.50 -9.30
CA ARG A 259 3.06 -12.35 -10.39
C ARG A 259 1.59 -12.08 -10.72
N LYS A 260 0.74 -12.01 -9.70
CA LYS A 260 -0.71 -11.80 -9.87
C LYS A 260 -1.03 -10.41 -10.40
N ILE A 261 -0.42 -9.36 -9.85
CA ILE A 261 -0.69 -7.97 -10.24
C ILE A 261 -0.20 -7.68 -11.66
N LEU A 262 1.00 -8.13 -12.01
CA LEU A 262 1.58 -7.90 -13.33
C LEU A 262 1.08 -8.87 -14.41
N GLY A 263 0.33 -9.92 -14.04
CA GLY A 263 -0.10 -10.96 -14.97
C GLY A 263 1.05 -11.82 -15.48
N LEU A 264 2.11 -12.00 -14.70
CA LEU A 264 3.33 -12.72 -15.05
C LEU A 264 3.51 -13.96 -14.16
N PRO A 265 2.79 -15.06 -14.41
CA PRO A 265 2.81 -16.25 -13.52
C PRO A 265 4.20 -16.87 -13.37
N ASP A 266 5.04 -16.76 -14.39
CA ASP A 266 6.38 -17.36 -14.45
C ASP A 266 7.50 -16.41 -14.02
N LEU A 267 7.18 -15.18 -13.57
CA LEU A 267 8.17 -14.20 -13.12
C LEU A 267 9.05 -14.80 -12.03
N LEU A 268 10.37 -14.80 -12.24
CA LEU A 268 11.34 -15.25 -11.25
C LEU A 268 11.55 -14.16 -10.20
N VAL A 269 11.25 -14.44 -8.93
CA VAL A 269 11.39 -13.46 -7.85
C VAL A 269 12.12 -14.10 -6.68
N SER A 270 13.21 -13.46 -6.25
CA SER A 270 13.91 -13.77 -5.02
C SER A 270 13.92 -12.55 -4.11
N GLY A 271 13.32 -12.67 -2.93
CA GLY A 271 13.23 -11.60 -1.94
C GLY A 271 14.05 -11.89 -0.69
N THR A 272 14.59 -10.84 -0.07
CA THR A 272 15.06 -10.86 1.32
C THR A 272 14.38 -9.73 2.06
N CYS A 273 13.48 -10.06 2.97
CA CYS A 273 12.69 -9.07 3.69
C CYS A 273 13.31 -8.75 5.04
N VAL A 274 13.76 -7.49 5.17
CA VAL A 274 14.57 -7.02 6.31
C VAL A 274 13.81 -5.97 7.10
N ARG A 275 13.78 -6.09 8.43
CA ARG A 275 13.31 -5.06 9.34
C ARG A 275 14.45 -4.14 9.72
N VAL A 276 14.22 -2.82 9.65
CA VAL A 276 15.22 -1.78 9.94
C VAL A 276 14.71 -0.80 11.01
N PRO A 277 15.60 -0.09 11.74
CA PRO A 277 15.24 0.81 12.84
C PRO A 277 14.73 2.17 12.31
N VAL A 278 13.73 2.12 11.46
CA VAL A 278 13.06 3.26 10.83
C VAL A 278 11.58 3.25 11.25
N PHE A 279 11.04 4.38 11.69
CA PHE A 279 9.66 4.44 12.19
C PHE A 279 8.62 4.22 11.10
N THR A 280 8.76 4.89 9.96
CA THR A 280 7.85 4.77 8.82
C THR A 280 8.61 4.93 7.50
N GLY A 281 8.03 4.40 6.42
CA GLY A 281 8.65 4.37 5.10
C GLY A 281 9.42 3.07 4.85
N HIS A 282 8.93 2.26 3.90
CA HIS A 282 9.66 1.10 3.40
C HIS A 282 10.55 1.50 2.24
N SER A 283 11.71 0.83 2.14
CA SER A 283 12.57 0.98 0.98
C SER A 283 12.88 -0.40 0.37
N LEU A 284 13.21 -0.39 -0.91
CA LEU A 284 13.56 -1.59 -1.66
C LEU A 284 14.78 -1.32 -2.55
N SER A 285 15.77 -2.19 -2.46
CA SER A 285 16.83 -2.32 -3.46
C SER A 285 16.40 -3.38 -4.45
N ILE A 286 16.28 -3.02 -5.72
CA ILE A 286 15.78 -3.89 -6.77
C ILE A 286 16.83 -4.05 -7.86
N ASN A 287 17.09 -5.33 -8.24
CA ASN A 287 17.75 -5.71 -9.45
C ASN A 287 16.72 -6.38 -10.36
N ALA A 288 16.41 -5.76 -11.49
CA ALA A 288 15.42 -6.24 -12.46
C ALA A 288 16.11 -6.66 -13.75
N GLU A 289 15.84 -7.88 -14.20
CA GLU A 289 16.33 -8.44 -15.47
C GLU A 289 15.18 -8.51 -16.48
N PHE A 290 15.46 -8.10 -17.72
CA PHE A 290 14.49 -7.97 -18.79
C PHE A 290 14.87 -8.86 -20.00
N SER A 291 13.89 -9.17 -20.84
CA SER A 291 14.10 -9.91 -22.10
C SER A 291 14.85 -9.07 -23.16
N LYS A 292 14.72 -7.73 -23.09
CA LYS A 292 15.35 -6.79 -24.00
C LYS A 292 16.29 -5.85 -23.25
N PRO A 293 17.30 -5.29 -23.93
CA PRO A 293 18.14 -4.25 -23.35
C PRO A 293 17.32 -3.02 -22.93
N LEU A 294 17.65 -2.46 -21.76
CA LEU A 294 17.06 -1.23 -21.24
C LEU A 294 18.16 -0.35 -20.66
N SER A 295 18.35 0.84 -21.22
CA SER A 295 19.34 1.78 -20.69
C SER A 295 18.80 2.50 -19.45
N PRO A 296 19.68 2.91 -18.50
CA PRO A 296 19.25 3.72 -17.34
C PRO A 296 18.52 5.01 -17.75
N ALA A 297 19.01 5.72 -18.76
CA ALA A 297 18.38 6.94 -19.27
C ALA A 297 16.95 6.68 -19.77
N ARG A 298 16.74 5.56 -20.51
CA ARG A 298 15.39 5.19 -20.96
C ARG A 298 14.49 4.77 -19.80
N ALA A 299 15.05 4.08 -18.81
CA ALA A 299 14.30 3.71 -17.59
C ALA A 299 13.86 4.97 -16.81
N GLU A 300 14.74 5.96 -16.65
CA GLU A 300 14.40 7.24 -16.01
C GLU A 300 13.35 8.04 -16.79
N GLU A 301 13.43 8.07 -18.11
CA GLU A 301 12.42 8.70 -18.97
C GLU A 301 11.01 8.07 -18.76
N LEU A 302 10.93 6.75 -18.73
CA LEU A 302 9.68 6.02 -18.48
C LEU A 302 9.15 6.29 -17.06
N LEU A 303 10.02 6.24 -16.06
CA LEU A 303 9.66 6.45 -14.66
C LEU A 303 9.23 7.89 -14.38
N ALA A 304 9.77 8.88 -15.08
CA ALA A 304 9.37 10.29 -14.94
C ALA A 304 7.89 10.55 -15.31
N SER A 305 7.31 9.71 -16.16
CA SER A 305 5.92 9.78 -16.60
C SER A 305 5.02 8.72 -15.94
N ALA A 306 5.58 7.84 -15.11
CA ALA A 306 4.83 6.75 -14.50
C ALA A 306 3.87 7.25 -13.40
N PRO A 307 2.59 6.87 -13.41
CA PRO A 307 1.64 7.26 -12.37
C PRO A 307 2.09 6.81 -10.99
N GLY A 308 2.01 7.71 -10.00
CA GLY A 308 2.35 7.41 -8.61
C GLY A 308 3.85 7.23 -8.35
N VAL A 309 4.72 7.64 -9.28
CA VAL A 309 6.19 7.58 -9.18
C VAL A 309 6.78 9.00 -9.23
N VAL A 310 7.80 9.25 -8.43
CA VAL A 310 8.59 10.48 -8.46
C VAL A 310 10.07 10.12 -8.46
N LEU A 311 10.82 10.65 -9.42
CA LEU A 311 12.28 10.49 -9.46
C LEU A 311 12.96 11.44 -8.48
N THR A 312 13.96 10.94 -7.77
CA THR A 312 14.84 11.69 -6.87
C THR A 312 16.25 11.07 -6.89
N ASP A 313 17.26 11.83 -6.53
CA ASP A 313 18.63 11.34 -6.56
C ASP A 313 18.88 10.26 -5.51
N VAL A 314 18.37 10.47 -4.29
CA VAL A 314 18.56 9.58 -3.13
C VAL A 314 17.24 9.43 -2.38
N PRO A 315 16.38 8.47 -2.77
CA PRO A 315 15.11 8.24 -2.10
C PRO A 315 15.31 7.73 -0.67
N THR A 316 14.63 8.35 0.30
CA THR A 316 14.73 7.98 1.71
C THR A 316 13.36 7.80 2.35
N PRO A 317 13.26 6.99 3.43
CA PRO A 317 12.02 6.84 4.19
C PRO A 317 11.50 8.16 4.77
N LEU A 318 12.38 9.04 5.25
CA LEU A 318 11.97 10.34 5.80
C LEU A 318 11.40 11.27 4.72
N GLU A 319 11.93 11.22 3.50
CA GLU A 319 11.37 11.97 2.38
C GLU A 319 9.98 11.46 1.99
N ALA A 320 9.80 10.14 2.01
CA ALA A 320 8.57 9.48 1.61
C ALA A 320 7.44 9.58 2.66
N ALA A 321 7.79 9.72 3.94
CA ALA A 321 6.83 9.75 5.04
C ALA A 321 5.75 10.83 4.85
N GLY A 322 4.48 10.45 4.90
CA GLY A 322 3.33 11.31 4.72
C GLY A 322 3.04 11.70 3.26
N LYS A 323 3.76 11.15 2.27
CA LYS A 323 3.58 11.47 0.84
C LYS A 323 3.00 10.30 0.04
N ASP A 324 2.37 10.63 -1.09
CA ASP A 324 1.64 9.67 -1.92
C ASP A 324 2.51 8.81 -2.85
N PRO A 325 3.60 9.33 -3.50
CA PRO A 325 4.30 8.58 -4.52
C PRO A 325 5.29 7.54 -3.96
N SER A 326 5.67 6.61 -4.82
CA SER A 326 6.92 5.87 -4.69
C SER A 326 8.06 6.74 -5.22
N PHE A 327 9.00 7.10 -4.34
CA PHE A 327 10.21 7.83 -4.72
C PHE A 327 11.23 6.84 -5.25
N VAL A 328 11.74 7.08 -6.45
CA VAL A 328 12.67 6.20 -7.16
C VAL A 328 13.95 6.95 -7.47
N GLY A 329 15.08 6.32 -7.23
CA GLY A 329 16.36 6.89 -7.57
C GLY A 329 17.45 5.83 -7.70
N ARG A 330 18.70 6.28 -7.85
CA ARG A 330 19.83 5.38 -8.03
C ARG A 330 19.66 4.43 -9.21
N VAL A 331 18.92 4.86 -10.24
CA VAL A 331 18.72 4.09 -11.48
C VAL A 331 20.05 3.93 -12.21
N ARG A 332 20.45 2.69 -12.44
CA ARG A 332 21.73 2.38 -13.04
C ARG A 332 21.70 1.03 -13.73
N LYS A 333 22.67 0.80 -14.63
CA LYS A 333 22.90 -0.51 -15.22
C LYS A 333 23.22 -1.53 -14.12
N ASP A 334 22.64 -2.70 -14.21
CA ASP A 334 23.06 -3.85 -13.41
C ASP A 334 24.20 -4.57 -14.16
N GLU A 335 25.42 -4.43 -13.66
CA GLU A 335 26.60 -5.07 -14.25
C GLU A 335 26.62 -6.60 -14.06
N GLY A 336 25.74 -7.13 -13.17
CA GLY A 336 25.56 -8.57 -13.00
C GLY A 336 24.75 -9.23 -14.11
N VAL A 337 24.09 -8.42 -14.97
CA VAL A 337 23.26 -8.91 -16.08
C VAL A 337 23.88 -8.54 -17.42
N PRO A 338 24.17 -9.54 -18.30
CA PRO A 338 24.82 -9.27 -19.58
C PRO A 338 23.88 -8.54 -20.56
N ASN A 339 24.49 -7.99 -21.63
CA ASN A 339 23.79 -7.41 -22.78
C ASN A 339 22.91 -6.19 -22.47
N GLY A 340 23.14 -5.50 -21.35
CA GLY A 340 22.36 -4.33 -20.96
C GLY A 340 20.90 -4.62 -20.63
N ARG A 341 20.57 -5.86 -20.26
CA ARG A 341 19.21 -6.30 -19.90
C ARG A 341 18.88 -6.13 -18.41
N GLY A 342 19.76 -5.55 -17.63
CA GLY A 342 19.59 -5.37 -16.18
C GLY A 342 19.57 -3.91 -15.76
N ILE A 343 18.60 -3.57 -14.89
CA ILE A 343 18.51 -2.28 -14.19
C ILE A 343 18.53 -2.54 -12.69
N ALA A 344 19.40 -1.79 -12.01
CA ALA A 344 19.36 -1.68 -10.55
C ALA A 344 18.84 -0.30 -10.14
N LEU A 345 17.94 -0.26 -9.16
CA LEU A 345 17.32 0.97 -8.66
C LEU A 345 16.98 0.85 -7.17
N PHE A 346 16.63 1.97 -6.56
CA PHE A 346 16.17 2.04 -5.17
C PHE A 346 14.84 2.77 -5.09
N ILE A 347 13.94 2.27 -4.25
CA ILE A 347 12.62 2.84 -4.03
C ILE A 347 12.45 3.16 -2.54
N SER A 348 11.79 4.26 -2.21
CA SER A 348 11.25 4.53 -0.87
C SER A 348 9.80 5.00 -0.97
N ASN A 349 8.93 4.54 -0.08
CA ASN A 349 7.53 4.95 -0.02
C ASN A 349 7.00 4.98 1.41
N ASP A 350 5.94 5.73 1.67
CA ASP A 350 5.19 5.61 2.93
C ASP A 350 4.39 4.31 2.94
N ASN A 351 4.75 3.39 3.82
CA ASN A 351 4.14 2.06 3.87
C ASN A 351 2.72 2.03 4.45
N LEU A 352 2.33 3.06 5.21
CA LEU A 352 0.96 3.19 5.73
C LEU A 352 0.05 3.93 4.74
N ARG A 353 0.63 4.84 3.95
CA ARG A 353 -0.05 5.66 2.95
C ARG A 353 0.00 4.97 1.58
N LYS A 354 1.06 5.15 0.79
CA LYS A 354 1.21 4.50 -0.54
C LYS A 354 1.10 2.98 -0.45
N GLY A 355 1.75 2.39 0.53
CA GLY A 355 1.79 0.93 0.70
C GLY A 355 0.48 0.29 1.18
N ALA A 356 -0.51 1.08 1.62
CA ALA A 356 -1.74 0.55 2.21
C ALA A 356 -2.97 1.42 1.93
N ALA A 357 -3.17 2.48 2.73
CA ALA A 357 -4.40 3.25 2.77
C ALA A 357 -4.68 4.00 1.46
N LEU A 358 -3.65 4.56 0.81
CA LEU A 358 -3.84 5.36 -0.40
C LEU A 358 -4.39 4.51 -1.55
N ASN A 359 -3.77 3.36 -1.83
CA ASN A 359 -4.26 2.49 -2.89
C ASN A 359 -5.68 1.99 -2.62
N ALA A 360 -6.01 1.69 -1.35
CA ALA A 360 -7.38 1.30 -0.99
C ALA A 360 -8.39 2.44 -1.27
N VAL A 361 -8.04 3.69 -0.98
CA VAL A 361 -8.89 4.86 -1.29
C VAL A 361 -8.94 5.11 -2.79
N GLN A 362 -7.84 4.99 -3.52
CA GLN A 362 -7.81 5.10 -4.99
C GLN A 362 -8.68 4.00 -5.66
N ILE A 363 -8.67 2.77 -5.14
CA ILE A 363 -9.59 1.73 -5.60
C ILE A 363 -11.05 2.14 -5.30
N ALA A 364 -11.32 2.71 -4.12
CA ALA A 364 -12.66 3.21 -3.79
C ALA A 364 -13.12 4.33 -4.74
N GLU A 365 -12.23 5.23 -5.16
CA GLU A 365 -12.52 6.26 -6.17
C GLU A 365 -12.92 5.63 -7.52
N LEU A 366 -12.18 4.60 -7.95
CA LEU A 366 -12.52 3.87 -9.18
C LEU A 366 -13.85 3.12 -9.07
N VAL A 367 -14.14 2.54 -7.91
CA VAL A 367 -15.43 1.89 -7.62
C VAL A 367 -16.56 2.92 -7.61
N ALA A 368 -16.38 4.05 -6.92
CA ALA A 368 -17.37 5.14 -6.87
C ALA A 368 -17.70 5.68 -8.26
N ALA A 369 -16.68 5.87 -9.11
CA ALA A 369 -16.87 6.30 -10.49
C ALA A 369 -17.71 5.28 -11.30
N ARG A 370 -17.50 3.98 -11.11
CA ARG A 370 -18.28 2.91 -11.77
C ARG A 370 -19.72 2.88 -11.26
N LEU A 371 -19.94 2.98 -9.94
CA LEU A 371 -21.27 3.00 -9.33
C LEU A 371 -22.05 4.25 -9.76
N GLY A 372 -21.41 5.43 -9.79
CA GLY A 372 -22.02 6.67 -10.27
C GLY A 372 -22.37 6.63 -11.75
N ALA A 373 -21.56 5.99 -12.58
CA ALA A 373 -21.85 5.79 -14.01
C ALA A 373 -22.97 4.77 -14.27
N ALA A 374 -23.18 3.81 -13.35
CA ALA A 374 -24.22 2.80 -13.45
C ALA A 374 -25.61 3.29 -13.00
N THR A 375 -25.70 4.42 -12.33
CA THR A 375 -26.99 5.02 -11.92
C THR A 375 -27.58 5.74 -13.12
N PRO A 376 -28.70 5.28 -13.75
CA PRO A 376 -29.35 6.03 -14.80
C PRO A 376 -29.79 7.40 -14.23
N ALA A 377 -29.52 8.48 -14.97
CA ALA A 377 -30.12 9.76 -14.65
C ALA A 377 -31.63 9.54 -14.51
N SER A 378 -32.17 9.74 -13.32
CA SER A 378 -33.62 9.65 -13.09
C SER A 378 -34.29 10.67 -14.01
N VAL A 379 -35.06 10.17 -14.96
CA VAL A 379 -35.93 10.92 -15.87
C VAL A 379 -37.01 11.67 -15.09
#